data_e7dec194f7a7b975b96bb1ce257427ea
#
_entry.id   e7dec194f7a7b975b96bb1ce257427ea
#
_cell.length_a   1.000
_cell.length_b   1.000
_cell.length_c   1.000
_cell.angle_alpha   90.00
_cell.angle_beta   90.00
_cell.angle_gamma   90.00
#
_symmetry.space_group_name_H-M   'P 1'
#
loop_
_entity.id
_entity.type
_entity.pdbx_description
1 polymer ?
#
loop_
_entity_poly.entity_id
_entity_poly.type
_entity_poly.pdbx_seq_one_letter_code
_entity_poly.pdbx_strand_id
1 'polypeptide(L)'
;MMRVAVMWGKECDTTRCRSAGKGATMRSIHWVWAVAAIFGSGASIWAADPPQADSTMHHRAGDTPIPTDQELIVSAMKAAPKNVAENATIVAPDSKGGMRVLRKGTNNFTCMPDNPETPGPDPMCWDKNAGDWVDAYMKHQTPPAGKVGLMYMVAGGTDASNTDPYAQKPTASNHWIKTGPHIMIVGADASFYDTYPKGADPDTSSPYVMWAGTPYQHLMAPIH
;
A
#
# COMPACT_ATOMS: atom_id res chain seq x y z
N MET A 1 0.12 -11.11 -26.15
CA MET A 1 -0.71 -10.60 -25.02
C MET A 1 0.22 -10.47 -23.83
N MET A 2 0.67 -9.26 -23.58
CA MET A 2 1.65 -8.94 -22.55
C MET A 2 0.87 -8.63 -21.27
N ARG A 3 1.07 -9.43 -20.20
CA ARG A 3 0.43 -9.18 -18.91
C ARG A 3 1.05 -7.94 -18.30
N VAL A 4 0.24 -6.92 -18.08
CA VAL A 4 0.62 -5.73 -17.33
C VAL A 4 0.73 -6.16 -15.88
N ALA A 5 1.95 -6.17 -15.33
CA ALA A 5 2.17 -6.32 -13.90
C ALA A 5 1.70 -5.01 -13.25
N VAL A 6 0.54 -5.07 -12.65
CA VAL A 6 0.05 -4.01 -11.77
C VAL A 6 1.04 -3.92 -10.61
N MET A 7 1.35 -2.71 -10.12
CA MET A 7 2.21 -2.44 -8.95
C MET A 7 1.72 -3.11 -7.64
N TRP A 8 1.00 -4.19 -7.74
CA TRP A 8 0.40 -4.99 -6.69
C TRP A 8 0.74 -6.45 -6.96
N GLY A 9 1.77 -6.96 -6.31
CA GLY A 9 2.04 -8.37 -6.24
C GLY A 9 3.20 -8.87 -7.10
N LYS A 10 4.22 -9.40 -6.41
CA LYS A 10 5.27 -10.21 -7.00
C LYS A 10 4.68 -11.59 -7.36
N GLU A 11 4.74 -11.98 -8.61
CA GLU A 11 4.58 -13.39 -8.98
C GLU A 11 5.71 -14.21 -8.35
N CYS A 12 5.33 -15.13 -7.49
CA CYS A 12 6.24 -16.13 -6.96
C CYS A 12 6.40 -17.22 -8.03
N ASP A 13 7.56 -17.30 -8.67
CA ASP A 13 7.92 -18.37 -9.62
C ASP A 13 7.98 -19.71 -8.89
N THR A 14 7.09 -20.63 -9.25
CA THR A 14 6.87 -21.94 -8.62
C THR A 14 7.97 -22.97 -8.87
N THR A 15 9.11 -22.62 -9.46
CA THR A 15 10.15 -23.60 -9.87
C THR A 15 11.40 -23.64 -9.00
N ARG A 16 11.51 -22.90 -7.87
CA ARG A 16 12.76 -22.87 -7.09
C ARG A 16 12.61 -22.76 -5.57
N CYS A 17 11.77 -23.54 -4.97
CA CYS A 17 11.81 -23.79 -3.52
C CYS A 17 12.14 -25.24 -3.23
N ARG A 18 13.43 -25.64 -3.39
CA ARG A 18 13.96 -26.86 -2.78
C ARG A 18 14.67 -26.50 -1.49
N SER A 19 14.12 -26.97 -0.41
CA SER A 19 14.63 -26.93 0.93
C SER A 19 15.97 -27.68 1.05
N ALA A 20 16.97 -27.01 1.62
CA ALA A 20 18.13 -27.69 2.19
C ALA A 20 17.92 -27.81 3.70
N GLY A 21 17.43 -28.96 4.14
CA GLY A 21 17.43 -29.35 5.52
C GLY A 21 18.84 -29.80 5.93
N LYS A 22 19.36 -29.23 7.01
CA LYS A 22 20.48 -29.84 7.75
C LYS A 22 20.04 -30.04 9.19
N GLY A 23 20.03 -31.30 9.60
CA GLY A 23 19.69 -31.74 10.93
C GLY A 23 20.68 -31.26 12.00
N ALA A 24 20.11 -30.98 13.17
CA ALA A 24 20.87 -30.87 14.40
C ALA A 24 20.25 -31.84 15.40
N THR A 25 21.01 -32.85 15.72
CA THR A 25 20.77 -33.82 16.80
C THR A 25 20.86 -33.12 18.14
N MET A 26 19.86 -33.22 18.94
CA MET A 26 19.88 -32.75 20.33
C MET A 26 19.76 -33.91 21.30
N ARG A 27 20.75 -34.01 22.16
CA ARG A 27 20.98 -35.03 23.17
C ARG A 27 19.94 -34.93 24.30
N SER A 28 19.43 -36.09 24.69
CA SER A 28 18.62 -36.29 25.88
C SER A 28 19.42 -36.01 27.14
N ILE A 29 18.86 -35.29 28.09
CA ILE A 29 19.29 -35.31 29.50
C ILE A 29 18.08 -35.73 30.33
N HIS A 30 18.21 -36.92 30.90
CA HIS A 30 17.29 -37.48 31.88
C HIS A 30 17.58 -36.86 33.26
N TRP A 31 16.56 -36.33 33.90
CA TRP A 31 16.56 -36.15 35.36
C TRP A 31 15.39 -36.89 35.95
N VAL A 32 15.77 -37.94 36.74
CA VAL A 32 14.89 -38.72 37.59
C VAL A 32 14.84 -38.03 38.94
N TRP A 33 13.67 -37.75 39.46
CA TRP A 33 13.45 -37.60 40.92
C TRP A 33 12.16 -38.31 41.32
N ALA A 34 12.33 -39.11 42.30
CA ALA A 34 11.32 -40.00 42.86
C ALA A 34 10.66 -39.39 44.11
N VAL A 35 9.39 -39.74 44.28
CA VAL A 35 8.66 -40.10 45.51
C VAL A 35 8.30 -39.02 46.53
N ALA A 36 7.01 -38.84 46.77
CA ALA A 36 6.38 -39.22 48.04
C ALA A 36 4.84 -39.11 47.95
N ALA A 37 4.17 -40.22 48.24
CA ALA A 37 2.72 -40.28 48.38
C ALA A 37 2.34 -39.85 49.83
N ILE A 38 1.32 -38.99 49.92
CA ILE A 38 0.57 -38.79 51.18
C ILE A 38 -0.93 -38.91 50.85
N PHE A 39 -1.56 -39.92 51.44
CA PHE A 39 -3.00 -40.13 51.42
C PHE A 39 -3.70 -39.07 52.27
N GLY A 40 -4.64 -38.37 51.70
CA GLY A 40 -5.56 -37.47 52.38
C GLY A 40 -6.96 -37.60 51.77
N SER A 41 -7.83 -38.34 52.44
CA SER A 41 -9.23 -38.48 52.06
C SER A 41 -9.99 -37.18 52.36
N GLY A 42 -10.40 -36.46 51.33
CA GLY A 42 -11.28 -35.30 51.41
C GLY A 42 -12.37 -35.40 50.36
N ALA A 43 -13.61 -35.57 50.82
CA ALA A 43 -14.78 -35.58 49.96
C ALA A 43 -14.94 -34.20 49.27
N SER A 44 -14.79 -34.14 47.97
CA SER A 44 -15.01 -32.93 47.18
C SER A 44 -16.37 -32.95 46.53
N ILE A 45 -17.15 -31.94 46.87
CA ILE A 45 -18.42 -31.58 46.28
C ILE A 45 -18.21 -31.22 44.83
N TRP A 46 -18.88 -31.87 43.92
CA TRP A 46 -18.86 -31.55 42.49
C TRP A 46 -19.65 -30.26 42.24
N ALA A 47 -18.96 -29.14 42.10
CA ALA A 47 -19.50 -27.99 41.46
C ALA A 47 -19.28 -28.15 39.97
N ALA A 48 -20.35 -28.27 39.19
CA ALA A 48 -20.27 -28.26 37.74
C ALA A 48 -19.83 -26.88 37.27
N ASP A 49 -18.67 -26.79 36.63
CA ASP A 49 -18.24 -25.59 35.91
C ASP A 49 -19.18 -25.32 34.73
N PRO A 50 -19.57 -24.05 34.51
CA PRO A 50 -20.30 -23.68 33.30
C PRO A 50 -19.44 -23.95 32.06
N PRO A 51 -20.04 -24.29 30.89
CA PRO A 51 -19.31 -24.57 29.69
C PRO A 51 -18.53 -23.31 29.29
N GLN A 52 -17.20 -23.37 29.40
CA GLN A 52 -16.32 -22.36 28.80
C GLN A 52 -16.47 -22.45 27.28
N ALA A 53 -17.00 -21.38 26.70
CA ALA A 53 -16.95 -21.18 25.25
C ALA A 53 -15.46 -21.17 24.85
N ASP A 54 -15.06 -22.18 24.12
CA ASP A 54 -13.75 -22.32 23.52
C ASP A 54 -13.62 -21.28 22.37
N SER A 55 -13.15 -20.10 22.74
CA SER A 55 -12.82 -19.02 21.78
C SER A 55 -11.32 -18.97 21.50
N THR A 56 -10.67 -20.12 21.43
CA THR A 56 -9.32 -20.18 20.86
C THR A 56 -9.41 -20.16 19.33
N MET A 57 -9.75 -18.97 18.79
CA MET A 57 -9.33 -18.67 17.43
C MET A 57 -7.80 -18.62 17.43
N HIS A 58 -7.18 -19.71 17.03
CA HIS A 58 -5.77 -19.72 16.69
C HIS A 58 -5.58 -18.84 15.45
N HIS A 59 -5.33 -17.55 15.64
CA HIS A 59 -4.74 -16.72 14.59
C HIS A 59 -3.35 -17.31 14.29
N ARG A 60 -3.22 -17.99 13.15
CA ARG A 60 -1.92 -18.31 12.59
C ARG A 60 -1.19 -16.97 12.36
N ALA A 61 -0.04 -16.81 13.01
CA ALA A 61 0.86 -15.72 12.69
C ALA A 61 1.26 -15.84 11.20
N GLY A 62 0.74 -14.94 10.35
CA GLY A 62 1.01 -14.92 8.91
C GLY A 62 -0.17 -14.55 8.01
N ASP A 63 -1.42 -14.67 8.48
CA ASP A 63 -2.58 -14.24 7.70
C ASP A 63 -2.98 -12.81 8.08
N THR A 64 -2.44 -11.82 7.35
CA THR A 64 -3.02 -10.47 7.38
C THR A 64 -4.45 -10.60 6.83
N PRO A 65 -5.50 -10.23 7.58
CA PRO A 65 -6.86 -10.33 7.09
C PRO A 65 -7.03 -9.53 5.80
N ILE A 66 -7.66 -10.12 4.80
CA ILE A 66 -8.00 -9.40 3.56
C ILE A 66 -8.98 -8.28 3.94
N PRO A 67 -8.68 -7.00 3.61
CA PRO A 67 -9.54 -5.89 3.97
C PRO A 67 -10.94 -6.05 3.36
N THR A 68 -11.97 -5.74 4.13
CA THR A 68 -13.34 -5.66 3.64
C THR A 68 -13.52 -4.46 2.71
N ASP A 69 -14.55 -4.48 1.85
CA ASP A 69 -14.90 -3.35 0.98
C ASP A 69 -15.12 -2.05 1.77
N GLN A 70 -15.71 -2.14 2.96
CA GLN A 70 -15.92 -0.99 3.82
C GLN A 70 -14.60 -0.40 4.34
N GLU A 71 -13.63 -1.22 4.72
CA GLU A 71 -12.30 -0.77 5.15
C GLU A 71 -11.55 -0.11 3.99
N LEU A 72 -11.63 -0.68 2.79
CA LEU A 72 -11.05 -0.08 1.59
C LEU A 72 -11.69 1.28 1.26
N ILE A 73 -13.01 1.42 1.37
CA ILE A 73 -13.70 2.70 1.19
C ILE A 73 -13.22 3.73 2.22
N VAL A 74 -13.14 3.37 3.50
CA VAL A 74 -12.67 4.26 4.57
C VAL A 74 -11.21 4.67 4.33
N SER A 75 -10.36 3.76 3.89
CA SER A 75 -8.97 4.05 3.52
C SER A 75 -8.91 5.05 2.36
N ALA A 76 -9.61 4.78 1.25
CA ALA A 76 -9.63 5.65 0.07
C ALA A 76 -10.12 7.07 0.37
N MET A 77 -11.08 7.21 1.28
CA MET A 77 -11.62 8.52 1.68
C MET A 77 -10.62 9.40 2.43
N LYS A 78 -9.51 8.85 2.93
CA LYS A 78 -8.43 9.62 3.56
C LYS A 78 -7.55 10.35 2.54
N ALA A 79 -7.65 10.01 1.27
CA ALA A 79 -6.79 10.54 0.20
C ALA A 79 -7.00 12.04 -0.10
N ALA A 80 -8.20 12.57 0.15
CA ALA A 80 -8.59 13.92 -0.25
C ALA A 80 -9.40 14.62 0.86
N PRO A 81 -9.60 15.96 0.74
CA PRO A 81 -10.54 16.67 1.62
C PRO A 81 -11.93 16.03 1.62
N LYS A 82 -12.59 16.06 2.77
CA LYS A 82 -13.85 15.37 3.02
C LYS A 82 -14.92 15.64 1.94
N ASN A 83 -15.12 16.90 1.57
CA ASN A 83 -16.07 17.32 0.55
C ASN A 83 -15.78 16.75 -0.87
N VAL A 84 -14.53 16.39 -1.16
CA VAL A 84 -14.15 15.70 -2.38
C VAL A 84 -14.38 14.20 -2.23
N ALA A 85 -13.81 13.59 -1.19
CA ALA A 85 -13.80 12.14 -0.99
C ALA A 85 -15.20 11.55 -0.76
N GLU A 86 -16.10 12.26 -0.08
CA GLU A 86 -17.48 11.80 0.18
C GLU A 86 -18.29 11.57 -1.10
N ASN A 87 -18.00 12.36 -2.15
CA ASN A 87 -18.73 12.33 -3.41
C ASN A 87 -17.94 11.66 -4.54
N ALA A 88 -16.72 11.16 -4.27
CA ALA A 88 -15.88 10.51 -5.24
C ALA A 88 -16.33 9.07 -5.53
N THR A 89 -16.05 8.59 -6.75
CA THR A 89 -16.08 7.17 -7.05
C THR A 89 -14.93 6.49 -6.31
N ILE A 90 -15.21 5.39 -5.60
CA ILE A 90 -14.17 4.60 -4.92
C ILE A 90 -13.92 3.34 -5.72
N VAL A 91 -12.65 3.09 -6.03
CA VAL A 91 -12.19 1.90 -6.73
C VAL A 91 -11.12 1.17 -5.89
N ALA A 92 -10.96 -0.13 -6.12
CA ALA A 92 -9.87 -0.91 -5.56
C ALA A 92 -9.38 -1.91 -6.60
N PRO A 93 -8.14 -2.41 -6.48
CA PRO A 93 -7.64 -3.48 -7.33
C PRO A 93 -8.53 -4.72 -7.27
N ASP A 94 -8.63 -5.43 -8.37
CA ASP A 94 -9.27 -6.73 -8.44
C ASP A 94 -8.24 -7.87 -8.61
N SER A 95 -8.68 -9.09 -8.42
CA SER A 95 -7.84 -10.29 -8.54
C SER A 95 -7.33 -10.57 -9.96
N LYS A 96 -7.78 -9.81 -10.95
CA LYS A 96 -7.42 -9.98 -12.38
C LYS A 96 -6.43 -8.91 -12.85
N GLY A 97 -5.97 -8.03 -11.92
CA GLY A 97 -5.07 -6.92 -12.23
C GLY A 97 -5.77 -5.71 -12.84
N GLY A 98 -7.08 -5.60 -12.68
CA GLY A 98 -7.89 -4.43 -13.01
C GLY A 98 -8.33 -3.66 -11.76
N MET A 99 -9.31 -2.77 -11.96
CA MET A 99 -9.94 -2.00 -10.88
C MET A 99 -11.42 -2.33 -10.81
N ARG A 100 -11.94 -2.60 -9.62
CA ARG A 100 -13.37 -2.76 -9.35
C ARG A 100 -13.93 -1.55 -8.63
N VAL A 101 -15.17 -1.19 -8.93
CA VAL A 101 -15.85 -0.08 -8.26
C VAL A 101 -16.47 -0.58 -6.94
N LEU A 102 -16.07 0.03 -5.83
CA LEU A 102 -16.63 -0.21 -4.49
C LEU A 102 -17.83 0.69 -4.21
N ARG A 103 -17.76 1.93 -4.66
CA ARG A 103 -18.82 2.94 -4.51
C ARG A 103 -18.83 3.87 -5.71
N LYS A 104 -19.98 4.08 -6.32
CA LYS A 104 -20.16 5.11 -7.35
C LYS A 104 -20.23 6.48 -6.71
N GLY A 105 -19.52 7.46 -7.28
CA GLY A 105 -19.54 8.85 -6.86
C GLY A 105 -20.46 9.72 -7.72
N THR A 106 -20.57 11.00 -7.33
CA THR A 106 -21.38 12.03 -8.01
C THR A 106 -20.55 13.20 -8.49
N ASN A 107 -19.26 13.30 -8.11
CA ASN A 107 -18.33 14.27 -8.64
C ASN A 107 -17.38 13.63 -9.69
N ASN A 108 -16.45 14.42 -10.23
CA ASN A 108 -15.50 13.97 -11.24
C ASN A 108 -14.22 13.34 -10.66
N PHE A 109 -14.18 13.01 -9.36
CA PHE A 109 -13.05 12.38 -8.71
C PHE A 109 -13.23 10.88 -8.57
N THR A 110 -12.10 10.16 -8.68
CA THR A 110 -11.97 8.75 -8.35
C THR A 110 -10.92 8.62 -7.25
N CYS A 111 -11.18 7.83 -6.21
CA CYS A 111 -10.23 7.56 -5.15
C CYS A 111 -9.97 6.06 -5.01
N MET A 112 -8.74 5.72 -4.62
CA MET A 112 -8.31 4.36 -4.31
C MET A 112 -7.73 4.29 -2.90
N PRO A 113 -7.83 3.10 -2.23
CA PRO A 113 -7.28 2.91 -0.90
C PRO A 113 -5.76 2.88 -0.91
N ASP A 114 -5.21 2.96 0.28
CA ASP A 114 -3.84 2.68 0.62
C ASP A 114 -3.38 1.30 0.12
N ASN A 115 -2.13 1.24 -0.34
CA ASN A 115 -1.47 -0.02 -0.66
C ASN A 115 -0.68 -0.52 0.56
N PRO A 116 -1.10 -1.61 1.22
CA PRO A 116 -0.41 -2.11 2.41
C PRO A 116 1.02 -2.64 2.13
N GLU A 117 1.42 -2.77 0.85
CA GLU A 117 2.76 -3.23 0.47
C GLU A 117 3.77 -2.07 0.38
N THR A 118 3.32 -0.82 0.43
CA THR A 118 4.18 0.36 0.41
C THR A 118 4.54 0.82 1.82
N PRO A 119 5.70 1.48 2.02
CA PRO A 119 6.18 1.82 3.37
C PRO A 119 5.41 2.93 4.08
N GLY A 120 4.51 3.63 3.42
CA GLY A 120 3.74 4.74 3.99
C GLY A 120 2.30 4.77 3.50
N PRO A 121 1.38 5.49 4.17
CA PRO A 121 0.01 5.60 3.71
C PRO A 121 -0.04 6.38 2.38
N ASP A 122 -0.54 5.73 1.33
CA ASP A 122 -0.59 6.29 -0.02
C ASP A 122 -1.96 6.21 -0.71
N PRO A 123 -3.09 6.35 0.01
CA PRO A 123 -4.38 6.45 -0.64
C PRO A 123 -4.40 7.68 -1.54
N MET A 124 -5.01 7.56 -2.71
CA MET A 124 -4.94 8.56 -3.76
C MET A 124 -6.32 8.89 -4.31
N CYS A 125 -6.60 10.18 -4.57
CA CYS A 125 -7.74 10.64 -5.35
C CYS A 125 -7.27 11.43 -6.55
N TRP A 126 -7.94 11.28 -7.68
CA TRP A 126 -7.63 12.02 -8.91
C TRP A 126 -8.88 12.45 -9.64
N ASP A 127 -8.81 13.58 -10.35
CA ASP A 127 -9.86 14.02 -11.26
C ASP A 127 -9.80 13.26 -12.59
N LYS A 128 -10.76 13.52 -13.48
CA LYS A 128 -10.84 12.84 -14.78
C LYS A 128 -9.58 13.01 -15.64
N ASN A 129 -8.99 14.21 -15.68
CA ASN A 129 -7.79 14.47 -16.50
C ASN A 129 -6.57 13.76 -15.95
N ALA A 130 -6.41 13.78 -14.62
CA ALA A 130 -5.36 13.01 -13.95
C ALA A 130 -5.58 11.50 -14.12
N GLY A 131 -6.81 11.02 -14.21
CA GLY A 131 -7.13 9.63 -14.54
C GLY A 131 -6.58 9.21 -15.90
N ASP A 132 -6.71 10.06 -16.94
CA ASP A 132 -6.12 9.83 -18.26
C ASP A 132 -4.57 9.75 -18.19
N TRP A 133 -3.96 10.57 -17.32
CA TRP A 133 -2.51 10.56 -17.06
C TRP A 133 -2.08 9.27 -16.33
N VAL A 134 -2.81 8.86 -15.30
CA VAL A 134 -2.57 7.61 -14.56
C VAL A 134 -2.68 6.40 -15.48
N ASP A 135 -3.71 6.36 -16.32
CA ASP A 135 -3.91 5.29 -17.30
C ASP A 135 -2.73 5.18 -18.29
N ALA A 136 -2.21 6.32 -18.75
CA ALA A 136 -1.05 6.35 -19.63
C ALA A 136 0.22 5.88 -18.90
N TYR A 137 0.45 6.33 -17.66
CA TYR A 137 1.55 5.89 -16.80
C TYR A 137 1.53 4.37 -16.59
N MET A 138 0.37 3.81 -16.21
CA MET A 138 0.22 2.38 -15.98
C MET A 138 0.44 1.53 -17.24
N LYS A 139 0.18 2.10 -18.42
CA LYS A 139 0.39 1.43 -19.72
C LYS A 139 1.76 1.74 -20.33
N HIS A 140 2.64 2.44 -19.65
CA HIS A 140 3.93 2.91 -20.15
C HIS A 140 3.80 3.74 -21.45
N GLN A 141 2.73 4.53 -21.56
CA GLN A 141 2.43 5.39 -22.69
C GLN A 141 2.60 6.87 -22.32
N THR A 142 2.89 7.71 -23.29
CA THR A 142 2.92 9.17 -23.07
C THR A 142 1.53 9.67 -22.70
N PRO A 143 1.38 10.41 -21.60
CA PRO A 143 0.10 11.02 -21.23
C PRO A 143 -0.42 11.99 -22.31
N PRO A 144 -1.75 12.17 -22.40
CA PRO A 144 -2.34 13.12 -23.34
C PRO A 144 -1.87 14.56 -23.07
N ALA A 145 -1.44 15.27 -24.11
CA ALA A 145 -1.03 16.66 -23.99
C ALA A 145 -2.21 17.61 -23.69
N GLY A 146 -1.95 18.69 -22.94
CA GLY A 146 -2.92 19.75 -22.67
C GLY A 146 -4.08 19.37 -21.75
N LYS A 147 -3.97 18.25 -21.03
CA LYS A 147 -4.94 17.81 -20.02
C LYS A 147 -4.36 17.94 -18.63
N VAL A 148 -4.45 19.13 -18.06
CA VAL A 148 -4.03 19.35 -16.67
C VAL A 148 -5.02 18.67 -15.72
N GLY A 149 -4.48 17.84 -14.85
CA GLY A 149 -5.24 17.11 -13.83
C GLY A 149 -4.71 17.36 -12.44
N LEU A 150 -5.58 17.14 -11.44
CA LEU A 150 -5.30 17.29 -10.03
C LEU A 150 -5.40 15.95 -9.33
N MET A 151 -4.42 15.66 -8.45
CA MET A 151 -4.42 14.47 -7.60
C MET A 151 -4.18 14.87 -6.14
N TYR A 152 -4.80 14.12 -5.23
CA TYR A 152 -4.64 14.29 -3.78
C TYR A 152 -4.04 13.04 -3.17
N MET A 153 -3.05 13.21 -2.29
CA MET A 153 -2.50 12.23 -1.37
C MET A 153 -2.33 12.86 0.02
N VAL A 154 -3.46 13.29 0.62
CA VAL A 154 -3.38 14.12 1.83
C VAL A 154 -3.19 13.30 3.12
N ALA A 155 -3.30 11.98 3.06
CA ALA A 155 -2.99 11.11 4.20
C ALA A 155 -1.50 10.79 4.34
N GLY A 156 -0.72 11.06 3.30
CA GLY A 156 0.69 10.74 3.23
C GLY A 156 1.14 10.54 1.79
N GLY A 157 2.26 9.88 1.62
CA GLY A 157 2.79 9.46 0.33
C GLY A 157 3.81 8.35 0.56
N THR A 158 3.99 7.49 -0.43
CA THR A 158 5.03 6.48 -0.37
C THR A 158 6.37 7.05 -0.80
N ASP A 159 7.44 6.50 -0.25
CA ASP A 159 8.79 6.82 -0.71
C ASP A 159 8.99 6.32 -2.13
N ALA A 160 9.62 7.12 -2.99
CA ALA A 160 9.79 6.82 -4.40
C ALA A 160 11.08 7.41 -5.00
N SER A 161 11.50 6.90 -6.15
CA SER A 161 12.53 7.55 -6.94
C SER A 161 12.03 8.88 -7.51
N ASN A 162 12.82 9.94 -7.34
CA ASN A 162 12.52 11.23 -7.96
C ASN A 162 12.90 11.31 -9.46
N THR A 163 13.70 10.35 -9.94
CA THR A 163 14.24 10.40 -11.31
C THR A 163 13.81 9.24 -12.20
N ASP A 164 13.37 8.11 -11.60
CA ASP A 164 12.90 6.93 -12.34
C ASP A 164 11.46 6.59 -11.95
N PRO A 165 10.47 6.84 -12.85
CA PRO A 165 9.06 6.57 -12.58
C PRO A 165 8.74 5.10 -12.27
N TYR A 166 9.60 4.16 -12.66
CA TYR A 166 9.36 2.73 -12.55
C TYR A 166 10.28 2.01 -11.58
N ALA A 167 11.09 2.75 -10.82
CA ALA A 167 11.94 2.18 -9.79
C ALA A 167 11.10 1.53 -8.68
N GLN A 168 11.45 0.28 -8.34
CA GLN A 168 10.74 -0.50 -7.32
C GLN A 168 11.42 -0.46 -5.95
N LYS A 169 12.64 0.06 -5.88
CA LYS A 169 13.45 0.11 -4.65
C LYS A 169 14.56 1.15 -4.77
N PRO A 170 15.10 1.65 -3.65
CA PRO A 170 16.23 2.56 -3.66
C PRO A 170 17.49 1.90 -4.23
N THR A 171 18.25 2.69 -5.00
CA THR A 171 19.60 2.39 -5.48
C THR A 171 20.48 3.62 -5.28
N ALA A 172 21.80 3.49 -5.51
CA ALA A 172 22.72 4.62 -5.39
C ALA A 172 22.48 5.75 -6.40
N SER A 173 21.69 5.51 -7.47
CA SER A 173 21.55 6.43 -8.61
C SER A 173 20.12 6.87 -8.91
N ASN A 174 19.11 6.36 -8.19
CA ASN A 174 17.73 6.68 -8.51
C ASN A 174 17.08 7.72 -7.60
N HIS A 175 17.89 8.41 -6.77
CA HIS A 175 17.45 9.55 -5.95
C HIS A 175 16.13 9.27 -5.21
N TRP A 176 16.17 8.29 -4.29
CA TRP A 176 15.00 7.86 -3.54
C TRP A 176 14.66 8.89 -2.46
N ILE A 177 13.46 9.44 -2.52
CA ILE A 177 12.99 10.51 -1.64
C ILE A 177 11.79 10.06 -0.81
N LYS A 178 11.62 10.72 0.34
CA LYS A 178 10.41 10.59 1.17
C LYS A 178 9.40 11.64 0.75
N THR A 179 8.18 11.18 0.44
CA THR A 179 7.06 12.06 0.18
C THR A 179 6.11 12.04 1.36
N GLY A 180 5.73 13.22 1.86
CA GLY A 180 4.69 13.38 2.88
C GLY A 180 3.32 13.61 2.24
N PRO A 181 2.33 14.10 3.01
CA PRO A 181 1.07 14.58 2.47
C PRO A 181 1.28 15.64 1.39
N HIS A 182 0.63 15.49 0.24
CA HIS A 182 0.83 16.37 -0.90
C HIS A 182 -0.36 16.38 -1.88
N ILE A 183 -0.30 17.35 -2.80
CA ILE A 183 -1.15 17.44 -3.98
C ILE A 183 -0.24 17.35 -5.20
N MET A 184 -0.71 16.74 -6.29
CA MET A 184 0.01 16.69 -7.56
C MET A 184 -0.76 17.42 -8.65
N ILE A 185 -0.02 18.15 -9.51
CA ILE A 185 -0.52 18.71 -10.76
C ILE A 185 0.18 17.98 -11.89
N VAL A 186 -0.58 17.24 -12.69
CA VAL A 186 -0.10 16.39 -13.77
C VAL A 186 -0.55 16.93 -15.13
N GLY A 187 0.15 16.58 -16.21
CA GLY A 187 -0.26 16.87 -17.58
C GLY A 187 -0.19 18.35 -17.99
N ALA A 188 0.44 19.21 -17.19
CA ALA A 188 0.70 20.59 -17.55
C ALA A 188 1.82 20.70 -18.60
N ASP A 189 1.89 21.82 -19.30
CA ASP A 189 2.94 22.12 -20.27
C ASP A 189 4.32 22.27 -19.60
N ALA A 190 5.38 22.04 -20.35
CA ALA A 190 6.76 22.12 -19.84
C ALA A 190 7.07 23.48 -19.19
N SER A 191 6.55 24.59 -19.76
CA SER A 191 6.73 25.95 -19.24
C SER A 191 6.13 26.15 -17.84
N PHE A 192 5.07 25.43 -17.49
CA PHE A 192 4.52 25.45 -16.13
C PHE A 192 5.54 24.87 -15.12
N TYR A 193 6.16 23.75 -15.47
CA TYR A 193 7.13 23.08 -14.60
C TYR A 193 8.48 23.82 -14.53
N ASP A 194 8.80 24.72 -15.48
CA ASP A 194 10.05 25.48 -15.49
C ASP A 194 10.16 26.48 -14.33
N THR A 195 9.04 26.80 -13.69
CA THR A 195 8.99 27.71 -12.54
C THR A 195 9.33 27.03 -11.20
N TYR A 196 9.49 25.71 -11.20
CA TYR A 196 9.73 24.92 -9.98
C TYR A 196 11.08 24.18 -10.02
N PRO A 197 11.69 23.88 -8.85
CA PRO A 197 12.91 23.10 -8.79
C PRO A 197 12.76 21.73 -9.46
N LYS A 198 13.78 21.34 -10.25
CA LYS A 198 13.85 20.07 -11.00
C LYS A 198 15.06 19.23 -10.59
N GLY A 199 15.68 19.52 -9.45
CA GLY A 199 16.83 18.78 -8.95
C GLY A 199 16.48 17.33 -8.64
N ALA A 200 17.47 16.44 -8.79
CA ALA A 200 17.29 15.01 -8.49
C ALA A 200 17.00 14.74 -7.01
N ASP A 201 17.56 15.56 -6.12
CA ASP A 201 17.36 15.52 -4.66
C ASP A 201 16.67 16.83 -4.21
N PRO A 202 15.34 16.92 -4.34
CA PRO A 202 14.62 18.15 -4.00
C PRO A 202 14.43 18.33 -2.49
N ASP A 203 14.18 19.56 -2.06
CA ASP A 203 13.58 19.85 -0.77
C ASP A 203 12.09 19.45 -0.83
N THR A 204 11.74 18.32 -0.21
CA THR A 204 10.37 17.78 -0.21
C THR A 204 9.41 18.53 0.71
N SER A 205 9.88 19.55 1.44
CA SER A 205 9.03 20.47 2.22
C SER A 205 8.48 21.65 1.40
N SER A 206 8.95 21.82 0.18
CA SER A 206 8.58 22.89 -0.74
C SER A 206 8.11 22.31 -2.09
N PRO A 207 7.36 23.04 -2.93
CA PRO A 207 6.97 22.53 -4.25
C PRO A 207 8.16 22.21 -5.16
N TYR A 208 8.14 21.05 -5.81
CA TYR A 208 9.18 20.58 -6.73
C TYR A 208 8.60 19.73 -7.88
N VAL A 209 9.36 19.55 -8.94
CA VAL A 209 8.99 18.68 -10.05
C VAL A 209 9.57 17.30 -9.85
N MET A 210 8.70 16.31 -9.72
CA MET A 210 9.06 14.90 -9.71
C MET A 210 9.13 14.35 -11.13
N TRP A 211 10.04 13.41 -11.38
CA TRP A 211 10.31 12.78 -12.69
C TRP A 211 10.61 13.76 -13.80
N ALA A 212 11.31 14.86 -13.46
CA ALA A 212 11.67 15.91 -14.39
C ALA A 212 12.36 15.34 -15.65
N GLY A 213 11.97 15.85 -16.82
CA GLY A 213 12.50 15.40 -18.12
C GLY A 213 11.91 14.09 -18.65
N THR A 214 10.99 13.47 -17.93
CA THR A 214 10.22 12.31 -18.42
C THR A 214 8.84 12.74 -18.92
N PRO A 215 8.12 11.90 -19.70
CA PRO A 215 6.73 12.16 -20.06
C PRO A 215 5.77 12.25 -18.86
N TYR A 216 6.21 11.77 -17.70
CA TYR A 216 5.42 11.70 -16.46
C TYR A 216 5.80 12.78 -15.46
N GLN A 217 6.59 13.79 -15.86
CA GLN A 217 6.90 14.89 -14.95
C GLN A 217 5.64 15.55 -14.42
N HIS A 218 5.66 15.88 -13.14
CA HIS A 218 4.53 16.49 -12.46
C HIS A 218 4.98 17.36 -11.28
N LEU A 219 4.16 18.32 -10.89
CA LEU A 219 4.41 19.13 -9.71
C LEU A 219 3.96 18.38 -8.46
N MET A 220 4.85 18.26 -7.51
CA MET A 220 4.57 17.89 -6.12
C MET A 220 4.39 19.17 -5.31
N ALA A 221 3.24 19.32 -4.66
CA ALA A 221 2.95 20.44 -3.75
C ALA A 221 2.70 19.87 -2.32
N PRO A 222 3.72 19.84 -1.46
CA PRO A 222 3.58 19.37 -0.07
C PRO A 222 2.55 20.19 0.70
N ILE A 223 1.82 19.53 1.62
CA ILE A 223 0.87 20.16 2.53
C ILE A 223 1.23 19.78 3.97
N HIS A 224 1.10 20.73 4.90
CA HIS A 224 1.46 20.60 6.31
C HIS A 224 0.25 20.89 7.21
#